data_20e1ea4159f4782ec8b2e6d2f6e75744
#
_entry.id   20e1ea4159f4782ec8b2e6d2f6e75744
#
_cell.length_a   1.000
_cell.length_b   1.000
_cell.length_c   1.000
_cell.angle_alpha   90.00
_cell.angle_beta   90.00
_cell.angle_gamma   90.00
#
_symmetry.space_group_name_H-M   'P 1'
#
loop_
_entity.id
_entity.type
_entity.pdbx_description
1 polymer ?
#
loop_
_entity_poly.entity_id
_entity_poly.type
_entity_poly.pdbx_seq_one_letter_code
_entity_poly.pdbx_strand_id
1 'polypeptide(L)'
;MRLDHSAAAALLAALLLSPGIAGAEEPPDCAEGFALTPGLCLSTEVTVDAIANLRGGIRRGVAGIGQVWSELDADLGTLAGLDGWSARVSVIGVLGRQPSATLTGGLAPASNIEAVSTVRLFELWAERSFGAWGSIRFGQLAADGEFAVADPASTLVNGTFGWPVALATGRGGGGPAYPLAAPGIRLALGDPQDGTGLRLGLFSGNPGGRYGDGTDPQQHNRYGITFSTAGGALVLAEAVTGAAPPEPGGHRPWVLKLGGWFHNGGFDSPRYDENGLSLADPASNGVPRRYDNSYGAFGVAEAILWREDDTQIAVFVRGFAQPADRNTVALQLDAGLALRGPFGRAEDTATLGVSWARIGSAARGYDRDLAVFGDPVPVRSHETVIEVNYDAAVVPERLFLRPFVQGLFNPAGGAPDERRGATRSMPDSLLVGLRAVTRF
;
A
#
# COMPACT_ATOMS: atom_id res chain seq x y z
N MET A 1 -17.00 8.96 23.38
CA MET A 1 -18.28 8.80 22.67
C MET A 1 -18.34 7.33 22.23
N ARG A 2 -19.21 6.52 22.84
CA ARG A 2 -19.36 5.08 22.51
C ARG A 2 -20.09 5.00 21.18
N LEU A 3 -19.42 4.60 20.11
CA LEU A 3 -20.09 4.24 18.86
C LEU A 3 -20.61 2.82 19.05
N ASP A 4 -21.92 2.68 18.98
CA ASP A 4 -22.66 1.44 19.10
C ASP A 4 -22.27 0.43 18.01
N HIS A 5 -22.13 -0.83 18.42
CA HIS A 5 -21.90 -1.98 17.52
C HIS A 5 -23.03 -2.17 16.50
N SER A 6 -24.15 -1.45 16.64
CA SER A 6 -25.28 -1.42 15.72
C SER A 6 -25.00 -0.71 14.38
N ALA A 7 -24.04 0.21 14.32
CA ALA A 7 -23.76 0.96 13.08
C ALA A 7 -23.03 0.10 12.02
N ALA A 8 -22.15 -0.80 12.42
CA ALA A 8 -21.45 -1.69 11.50
C ALA A 8 -22.39 -2.78 10.93
N ALA A 9 -23.32 -3.29 11.75
CA ALA A 9 -24.33 -4.24 11.31
C ALA A 9 -25.38 -3.58 10.40
N ALA A 10 -25.69 -2.30 10.62
CA ALA A 10 -26.62 -1.54 9.79
C ALA A 10 -26.03 -1.19 8.41
N LEU A 11 -24.71 -0.96 8.31
CA LEU A 11 -24.06 -0.77 7.01
C LEU A 11 -24.04 -2.06 6.19
N LEU A 12 -23.79 -3.22 6.83
CA LEU A 12 -23.82 -4.52 6.16
C LEU A 12 -25.25 -4.86 5.69
N ALA A 13 -26.28 -4.53 6.47
CA ALA A 13 -27.68 -4.78 6.12
C ALA A 13 -28.18 -3.82 5.02
N ALA A 14 -27.70 -2.59 4.96
CA ALA A 14 -28.06 -1.64 3.91
C ALA A 14 -27.44 -2.00 2.55
N LEU A 15 -26.26 -2.64 2.53
CA LEU A 15 -25.60 -3.14 1.32
C LEU A 15 -26.31 -4.35 0.70
N LEU A 16 -27.05 -5.13 1.50
CA LEU A 16 -27.79 -6.32 1.04
C LEU A 16 -29.21 -6.00 0.53
N LEU A 17 -29.70 -4.76 0.71
CA LEU A 17 -31.05 -4.34 0.41
C LEU A 17 -31.17 -3.31 -0.71
N SER A 18 -30.12 -3.07 -1.49
CA SER A 18 -30.22 -2.20 -2.67
C SER A 18 -31.10 -2.90 -3.71
N PRO A 19 -32.29 -2.33 -4.08
CA PRO A 19 -33.09 -2.89 -5.14
C PRO A 19 -32.27 -2.79 -6.43
N GLY A 20 -32.12 -3.92 -7.12
CA GLY A 20 -31.49 -3.98 -8.42
C GLY A 20 -32.11 -2.93 -9.33
N ILE A 21 -31.31 -1.98 -9.82
CA ILE A 21 -31.70 -1.11 -10.92
C ILE A 21 -31.72 -2.01 -12.15
N ALA A 22 -32.93 -2.48 -12.46
CA ALA A 22 -33.17 -3.28 -13.64
C ALA A 22 -33.11 -2.36 -14.86
N GLY A 23 -32.23 -2.69 -15.80
CA GLY A 23 -32.36 -2.35 -17.22
C GLY A 23 -32.03 -0.92 -17.61
N ALA A 24 -30.75 -0.51 -17.45
CA ALA A 24 -30.15 0.37 -18.43
C ALA A 24 -29.22 -0.50 -19.31
N GLU A 25 -29.37 -0.47 -20.62
CA GLU A 25 -28.35 -0.98 -21.53
C GLU A 25 -27.05 -0.27 -21.20
N GLU A 26 -26.02 -1.04 -20.82
CA GLU A 26 -24.69 -0.50 -20.53
C GLU A 26 -24.17 0.18 -21.80
N PRO A 27 -23.79 1.46 -21.73
CA PRO A 27 -23.09 2.08 -22.85
C PRO A 27 -21.73 1.37 -23.03
N PRO A 28 -21.29 1.07 -24.26
CA PRO A 28 -20.19 0.14 -24.55
C PRO A 28 -18.78 0.61 -24.14
N ASP A 29 -18.62 1.69 -23.39
CA ASP A 29 -17.34 2.39 -23.26
C ASP A 29 -16.71 2.36 -21.85
N CYS A 30 -17.34 1.75 -20.83
CA CYS A 30 -16.77 1.62 -19.48
C CYS A 30 -16.32 0.19 -19.23
N ALA A 31 -15.03 -0.01 -18.96
CA ALA A 31 -14.49 -1.33 -18.60
C ALA A 31 -14.97 -1.79 -17.23
N GLU A 32 -15.25 -0.84 -16.32
CA GLU A 32 -15.78 -1.07 -14.97
C GLU A 32 -16.76 0.05 -14.61
N GLY A 33 -17.80 -0.26 -13.81
CA GLY A 33 -18.73 0.72 -13.27
C GLY A 33 -19.84 1.18 -14.22
N PHE A 34 -20.32 2.41 -14.03
CA PHE A 34 -21.46 2.99 -14.76
C PHE A 34 -21.01 4.07 -15.72
N ALA A 35 -21.46 4.02 -16.97
CA ALA A 35 -21.35 5.15 -17.85
C ALA A 35 -22.39 6.22 -17.49
N LEU A 36 -21.94 7.37 -17.07
CA LEU A 36 -22.81 8.54 -16.84
C LEU A 36 -23.20 9.20 -18.18
N THR A 37 -22.29 9.18 -19.12
CA THR A 37 -22.44 9.61 -20.52
C THR A 37 -21.30 8.95 -21.31
N PRO A 38 -21.37 8.85 -22.66
CA PRO A 38 -20.24 8.40 -23.45
C PRO A 38 -18.95 9.14 -23.09
N GLY A 39 -17.89 8.38 -22.76
CA GLY A 39 -16.60 8.91 -22.31
C GLY A 39 -16.51 9.34 -20.84
N LEU A 40 -17.54 9.12 -20.02
CA LEU A 40 -17.51 9.44 -18.59
C LEU A 40 -18.01 8.25 -17.76
N CYS A 41 -17.10 7.59 -17.06
CA CYS A 41 -17.36 6.39 -16.27
C CYS A 41 -17.21 6.66 -14.76
N LEU A 42 -18.17 6.17 -13.98
CA LEU A 42 -18.11 6.17 -12.52
C LEU A 42 -18.01 4.73 -12.02
N SER A 43 -16.96 4.40 -11.31
CA SER A 43 -16.81 3.14 -10.60
C SER A 43 -16.79 3.37 -9.08
N THR A 44 -17.28 2.40 -8.33
CA THR A 44 -17.26 2.46 -6.86
C THR A 44 -16.99 1.07 -6.30
N GLU A 45 -15.99 0.97 -5.44
CA GLU A 45 -15.70 -0.23 -4.66
C GLU A 45 -15.94 0.06 -3.17
N VAL A 46 -16.60 -0.86 -2.51
CA VAL A 46 -16.78 -0.84 -1.05
C VAL A 46 -16.07 -2.04 -0.46
N THR A 47 -15.10 -1.79 0.39
CA THR A 47 -14.33 -2.81 1.10
C THR A 47 -14.57 -2.69 2.60
N VAL A 48 -14.87 -3.82 3.26
CA VAL A 48 -15.06 -3.90 4.72
C VAL A 48 -14.26 -5.04 5.28
N ASP A 49 -13.43 -4.74 6.30
CA ASP A 49 -12.66 -5.72 7.04
C ASP A 49 -13.14 -5.86 8.47
N ALA A 50 -13.34 -7.09 8.91
CA ALA A 50 -13.47 -7.47 10.31
C ALA A 50 -12.23 -8.29 10.72
N ILE A 51 -11.40 -7.77 11.62
CA ILE A 51 -10.10 -8.36 11.97
C ILE A 51 -10.05 -8.62 13.48
N ALA A 52 -9.78 -9.85 13.87
CA ALA A 52 -9.57 -10.26 15.26
C ALA A 52 -8.10 -10.60 15.50
N ASN A 53 -7.44 -9.92 16.44
CA ASN A 53 -6.16 -10.36 16.99
C ASN A 53 -6.40 -11.34 18.12
N LEU A 54 -6.11 -12.60 17.88
CA LEU A 54 -6.34 -13.71 18.81
C LEU A 54 -5.24 -13.82 19.85
N ARG A 55 -4.01 -13.40 19.52
CA ARG A 55 -2.82 -13.57 20.37
C ARG A 55 -1.81 -12.45 20.11
N GLY A 56 -1.15 -12.01 21.18
CA GLY A 56 0.03 -11.13 21.13
C GLY A 56 -0.26 -9.70 20.71
N GLY A 57 0.73 -9.06 20.13
CA GLY A 57 0.68 -7.64 19.75
C GLY A 57 0.45 -6.69 20.93
N ILE A 58 -0.14 -5.55 20.64
CA ILE A 58 -0.54 -4.56 21.66
C ILE A 58 -1.63 -5.14 22.56
N ARG A 59 -2.65 -5.77 22.01
CA ARG A 59 -3.72 -6.43 22.76
C ARG A 59 -4.55 -7.37 21.89
N ARG A 60 -5.21 -8.32 22.51
CA ARG A 60 -6.28 -9.09 21.88
C ARG A 60 -7.49 -8.19 21.65
N GLY A 61 -8.27 -8.47 20.62
CA GLY A 61 -9.49 -7.73 20.37
C GLY A 61 -9.91 -7.79 18.89
N VAL A 62 -10.98 -7.09 18.59
CA VAL A 62 -11.53 -6.99 17.25
C VAL A 62 -11.51 -5.54 16.79
N ALA A 63 -11.18 -5.31 15.54
CA ALA A 63 -11.30 -4.03 14.85
C ALA A 63 -12.09 -4.23 13.56
N GLY A 64 -12.98 -3.29 13.27
CA GLY A 64 -13.65 -3.17 11.98
C GLY A 64 -13.18 -1.90 11.28
N ILE A 65 -12.94 -1.99 9.99
CA ILE A 65 -12.61 -0.85 9.14
C ILE A 65 -13.31 -1.03 7.80
N GLY A 66 -13.85 0.05 7.25
CA GLY A 66 -14.50 0.08 5.95
C GLY A 66 -13.96 1.21 5.10
N GLN A 67 -13.93 0.98 3.80
CA GLN A 67 -13.54 1.93 2.78
C GLN A 67 -14.59 1.99 1.68
N VAL A 68 -14.87 3.18 1.19
CA VAL A 68 -15.53 3.42 -0.09
C VAL A 68 -14.51 4.10 -0.99
N TRP A 69 -14.25 3.52 -2.13
CA TRP A 69 -13.39 4.07 -3.17
C TRP A 69 -14.23 4.38 -4.39
N SER A 70 -14.29 5.64 -4.81
CA SER A 70 -15.03 6.06 -5.99
C SER A 70 -14.11 6.76 -6.97
N GLU A 71 -14.20 6.39 -8.25
CA GLU A 71 -13.41 6.95 -9.33
C GLU A 71 -14.33 7.46 -10.45
N LEU A 72 -14.02 8.64 -10.94
CA LEU A 72 -14.64 9.24 -12.12
C LEU A 72 -13.56 9.33 -13.18
N ASP A 73 -13.68 8.52 -14.22
CA ASP A 73 -12.81 8.49 -15.39
C ASP A 73 -13.43 9.21 -16.57
N ALA A 74 -12.66 10.06 -17.21
CA ALA A 74 -13.08 10.86 -18.35
C ALA A 74 -12.17 10.61 -19.56
N ASP A 75 -12.74 10.14 -20.67
CA ASP A 75 -12.12 10.21 -22.01
C ASP A 75 -12.42 11.57 -22.63
N LEU A 76 -11.43 12.45 -22.62
CA LEU A 76 -11.59 13.81 -23.12
C LEU A 76 -11.64 13.86 -24.65
N GLY A 77 -11.20 12.80 -25.34
CA GLY A 77 -11.42 12.64 -26.78
C GLY A 77 -12.91 12.60 -27.10
N THR A 78 -13.63 11.70 -26.45
CA THR A 78 -15.08 11.53 -26.60
C THR A 78 -15.87 12.73 -26.07
N LEU A 79 -15.50 13.26 -24.89
CA LEU A 79 -16.23 14.35 -24.22
C LEU A 79 -16.00 15.73 -24.85
N ALA A 80 -14.79 16.00 -25.32
CA ALA A 80 -14.36 17.37 -25.70
C ALA A 80 -13.55 17.43 -27.01
N GLY A 81 -13.39 16.31 -27.71
CA GLY A 81 -12.58 16.26 -28.95
C GLY A 81 -11.07 16.38 -28.70
N LEU A 82 -10.60 16.09 -27.49
CA LEU A 82 -9.20 16.09 -27.09
C LEU A 82 -8.62 14.68 -27.20
N ASP A 83 -8.42 14.19 -28.42
CA ASP A 83 -7.96 12.83 -28.68
C ASP A 83 -6.70 12.47 -27.92
N GLY A 84 -6.72 11.30 -27.25
CA GLY A 84 -5.63 10.75 -26.45
C GLY A 84 -5.43 11.45 -25.09
N TRP A 85 -6.35 12.33 -24.67
CA TRP A 85 -6.39 12.85 -23.32
C TRP A 85 -7.42 12.11 -22.48
N SER A 86 -7.01 11.78 -21.25
CA SER A 86 -7.90 11.25 -20.21
C SER A 86 -7.68 12.00 -18.90
N ALA A 87 -8.65 11.93 -18.02
CA ALA A 87 -8.56 12.49 -16.67
C ALA A 87 -9.25 11.57 -15.66
N ARG A 88 -8.80 11.61 -14.42
CA ARG A 88 -9.42 10.87 -13.29
C ARG A 88 -9.52 11.76 -12.07
N VAL A 89 -10.61 11.57 -11.35
CA VAL A 89 -10.78 12.01 -9.96
C VAL A 89 -11.11 10.80 -9.12
N SER A 90 -10.35 10.52 -8.06
CA SER A 90 -10.71 9.48 -7.10
C SER A 90 -10.89 10.06 -5.69
N VAL A 91 -11.90 9.57 -4.99
CA VAL A 91 -12.25 9.94 -3.62
C VAL A 91 -12.33 8.67 -2.79
N ILE A 92 -11.68 8.71 -1.62
CA ILE A 92 -11.75 7.61 -0.66
C ILE A 92 -12.43 8.07 0.63
N GLY A 93 -13.39 7.28 1.09
CA GLY A 93 -14.01 7.41 2.40
C GLY A 93 -13.58 6.27 3.30
N VAL A 94 -12.99 6.53 4.46
CA VAL A 94 -12.58 5.50 5.42
C VAL A 94 -13.28 5.71 6.75
N LEU A 95 -13.80 4.63 7.33
CA LEU A 95 -14.44 4.62 8.63
C LEU A 95 -14.03 3.39 9.43
N GLY A 96 -13.72 3.57 10.71
CA GLY A 96 -13.43 2.45 11.60
C GLY A 96 -12.16 2.62 12.41
N ARG A 97 -11.59 1.50 12.84
CA ARG A 97 -10.38 1.45 13.66
C ARG A 97 -9.24 0.79 12.90
N GLN A 98 -8.07 1.40 12.97
CA GLN A 98 -6.84 0.83 12.42
C GLN A 98 -6.39 -0.36 13.30
N PRO A 99 -6.42 -1.61 12.81
CA PRO A 99 -6.00 -2.77 13.58
C PRO A 99 -4.50 -2.73 13.93
N SER A 100 -3.65 -2.20 13.08
CA SER A 100 -2.21 -2.12 13.34
C SER A 100 -1.90 -1.23 14.53
N ALA A 101 -2.41 -0.02 14.58
CA ALA A 101 -2.17 0.92 15.68
C ALA A 101 -2.84 0.49 16.99
N THR A 102 -3.93 -0.30 16.93
CA THR A 102 -4.73 -0.63 18.12
C THR A 102 -4.54 -2.04 18.62
N LEU A 103 -4.13 -2.99 17.80
CA LEU A 103 -4.06 -4.42 18.14
C LEU A 103 -2.67 -5.01 17.98
N THR A 104 -1.92 -4.71 16.90
CA THR A 104 -0.69 -5.44 16.59
C THR A 104 0.60 -4.70 16.90
N GLY A 105 0.69 -3.40 16.58
CA GLY A 105 1.89 -2.60 16.76
C GLY A 105 3.01 -2.90 15.75
N GLY A 106 2.70 -3.57 14.63
CA GLY A 106 3.66 -3.84 13.55
C GLY A 106 3.94 -2.64 12.65
N LEU A 107 5.01 -2.73 11.86
CA LEU A 107 5.31 -1.80 10.77
C LEU A 107 4.39 -2.04 9.56
N ALA A 108 4.13 -3.32 9.27
CA ALA A 108 3.24 -3.74 8.20
C ALA A 108 1.78 -3.57 8.62
N PRO A 109 0.99 -2.74 7.91
CA PRO A 109 -0.43 -2.60 8.19
C PRO A 109 -1.16 -3.92 8.02
N ALA A 110 -1.96 -4.33 9.02
CA ALA A 110 -2.74 -5.57 8.99
C ALA A 110 -3.82 -5.56 7.91
N SER A 111 -4.20 -4.37 7.45
CA SER A 111 -5.10 -4.16 6.32
C SER A 111 -4.57 -3.04 5.42
N ASN A 112 -4.61 -3.24 4.11
CA ASN A 112 -4.20 -2.24 3.11
C ASN A 112 -5.20 -1.09 2.95
N ILE A 113 -6.37 -1.15 3.61
CA ILE A 113 -7.32 -0.03 3.68
C ILE A 113 -7.23 0.76 5.00
N GLU A 114 -6.21 0.48 5.84
CA GLU A 114 -6.02 1.22 7.09
C GLU A 114 -5.67 2.69 6.82
N ALA A 115 -6.53 3.57 7.33
CA ALA A 115 -6.30 5.01 7.30
C ALA A 115 -7.06 5.71 8.42
N VAL A 116 -6.75 6.98 8.65
CA VAL A 116 -7.54 7.86 9.51
C VAL A 116 -8.94 8.03 8.93
N SER A 117 -9.97 7.86 9.77
CA SER A 117 -11.37 8.00 9.36
C SER A 117 -11.66 9.41 8.83
N THR A 118 -11.98 9.49 7.55
CA THR A 118 -12.28 10.72 6.81
C THR A 118 -12.79 10.40 5.41
N VAL A 119 -13.26 11.42 4.71
CA VAL A 119 -13.41 11.42 3.25
C VAL A 119 -12.33 12.33 2.69
N ARG A 120 -11.56 11.85 1.68
CA ARG A 120 -10.48 12.62 1.07
C ARG A 120 -10.42 12.46 -0.44
N LEU A 121 -10.01 13.52 -1.11
CA LEU A 121 -9.54 13.45 -2.48
C LEU A 121 -8.25 12.62 -2.48
N PHE A 122 -8.22 11.52 -3.23
CA PHE A 122 -7.01 10.70 -3.32
C PHE A 122 -6.21 11.09 -4.56
N GLU A 123 -6.75 10.88 -5.75
CA GLU A 123 -6.09 11.29 -6.97
C GLU A 123 -6.91 12.33 -7.74
N LEU A 124 -6.19 13.21 -8.44
CA LEU A 124 -6.74 14.17 -9.40
C LEU A 124 -5.69 14.40 -10.48
N TRP A 125 -5.89 13.83 -11.66
CA TRP A 125 -4.87 13.92 -12.71
C TRP A 125 -5.46 14.01 -14.11
N ALA A 126 -4.61 14.48 -15.03
CA ALA A 126 -4.82 14.34 -16.47
C ALA A 126 -3.64 13.58 -17.08
N GLU A 127 -3.91 12.84 -18.14
CA GLU A 127 -2.95 12.05 -18.89
C GLU A 127 -3.08 12.31 -20.38
N ARG A 128 -1.92 12.45 -21.06
CA ARG A 128 -1.81 12.47 -22.51
C ARG A 128 -1.13 11.20 -22.98
N SER A 129 -1.82 10.40 -23.76
CA SER A 129 -1.26 9.27 -24.49
C SER A 129 -0.64 9.71 -25.81
N PHE A 130 0.49 9.12 -26.16
CA PHE A 130 1.19 9.27 -27.44
C PHE A 130 1.15 7.95 -28.23
N GLY A 131 0.13 7.12 -28.00
CA GLY A 131 -0.01 5.80 -28.58
C GLY A 131 1.12 4.86 -28.11
N ALA A 132 1.73 4.12 -29.03
CA ALA A 132 2.80 3.16 -28.71
C ALA A 132 4.09 3.78 -28.15
N TRP A 133 4.24 5.11 -28.19
CA TRP A 133 5.41 5.78 -27.61
C TRP A 133 5.34 5.92 -26.10
N GLY A 134 4.12 5.92 -25.54
CA GLY A 134 3.89 6.04 -24.10
C GLY A 134 2.91 7.13 -23.72
N SER A 135 3.03 7.65 -22.49
CA SER A 135 2.12 8.67 -21.95
C SER A 135 2.80 9.55 -20.91
N ILE A 136 2.22 10.73 -20.70
CA ILE A 136 2.56 11.62 -19.59
C ILE A 136 1.31 11.88 -18.76
N ARG A 137 1.43 11.70 -17.43
CA ARG A 137 0.36 11.96 -16.46
C ARG A 137 0.86 13.01 -15.46
N PHE A 138 0.01 13.93 -15.07
CA PHE A 138 0.34 14.97 -14.11
C PHE A 138 -0.88 15.34 -13.25
N GLY A 139 -0.62 15.75 -12.01
CA GLY A 139 -1.64 16.10 -11.05
C GLY A 139 -1.28 15.63 -9.65
N GLN A 140 -2.28 15.24 -8.86
CA GLN A 140 -2.11 14.54 -7.60
C GLN A 140 -2.17 13.03 -7.89
N LEU A 141 -1.03 12.35 -7.71
CA LEU A 141 -0.81 10.98 -8.15
C LEU A 141 -0.40 10.09 -6.99
N ALA A 142 -0.81 8.82 -7.04
CA ALA A 142 -0.30 7.75 -6.20
C ALA A 142 0.71 6.89 -6.98
N ALA A 143 1.77 6.44 -6.32
CA ALA A 143 2.80 5.62 -6.93
C ALA A 143 2.56 4.12 -6.73
N ASP A 144 1.80 3.73 -5.69
CA ASP A 144 1.57 2.35 -5.27
C ASP A 144 0.70 1.53 -6.23
N GLY A 145 -0.03 2.19 -7.14
CA GLY A 145 -0.76 1.52 -8.21
C GLY A 145 0.10 1.18 -9.45
N GLU A 146 1.30 1.76 -9.58
CA GLU A 146 2.14 1.58 -10.78
C GLU A 146 3.55 1.04 -10.49
N PHE A 147 4.20 1.50 -9.40
CA PHE A 147 5.60 1.16 -9.08
C PHE A 147 5.69 0.02 -8.07
N ALA A 148 6.62 -0.90 -8.30
CA ALA A 148 6.91 -2.04 -7.44
C ALA A 148 5.71 -2.99 -7.20
N VAL A 149 4.68 -2.94 -8.02
CA VAL A 149 3.48 -3.78 -7.94
C VAL A 149 3.80 -5.21 -8.36
N ALA A 150 3.21 -6.18 -7.69
CA ALA A 150 3.21 -7.60 -8.09
C ALA A 150 1.76 -8.08 -8.22
N ASP A 151 1.34 -8.43 -9.44
CA ASP A 151 -0.03 -8.85 -9.74
C ASP A 151 -0.49 -10.08 -8.91
N PRO A 152 0.31 -11.14 -8.69
CA PRO A 152 -0.10 -12.24 -7.84
C PRO A 152 -0.31 -11.90 -6.37
N ALA A 153 0.13 -10.72 -5.91
CA ALA A 153 -0.06 -10.22 -4.54
C ALA A 153 -1.37 -9.44 -4.34
N SER A 154 -2.15 -9.18 -5.39
CA SER A 154 -3.30 -8.26 -5.40
C SER A 154 -4.43 -8.64 -4.43
N THR A 155 -4.58 -9.92 -4.10
CA THR A 155 -5.59 -10.38 -3.14
C THR A 155 -5.11 -10.38 -1.69
N LEU A 156 -3.82 -10.13 -1.42
CA LEU A 156 -3.30 -10.04 -0.06
C LEU A 156 -3.84 -8.79 0.66
N VAL A 157 -4.27 -8.99 1.90
CA VAL A 157 -4.92 -7.96 2.73
C VAL A 157 -3.90 -7.11 3.47
N ASN A 158 -2.77 -7.69 3.89
CA ASN A 158 -1.74 -6.95 4.59
C ASN A 158 -1.12 -5.86 3.70
N GLY A 159 -1.06 -4.63 4.21
CA GLY A 159 -0.64 -3.45 3.45
C GLY A 159 0.78 -3.50 2.88
N THR A 160 1.67 -4.32 3.46
CA THR A 160 3.05 -4.45 2.96
C THR A 160 3.12 -5.06 1.56
N PHE A 161 2.12 -5.86 1.17
CA PHE A 161 2.07 -6.47 -0.17
C PHE A 161 1.60 -5.49 -1.26
N GLY A 162 0.91 -4.41 -0.89
CA GLY A 162 0.66 -3.26 -1.75
C GLY A 162 1.89 -2.33 -1.74
N TRP A 163 1.93 -1.36 -0.81
CA TRP A 163 3.07 -0.46 -0.64
C TRP A 163 4.04 -1.00 0.42
N PRO A 164 5.25 -1.43 0.03
CA PRO A 164 6.19 -2.09 0.94
C PRO A 164 6.60 -1.22 2.13
N VAL A 165 6.73 -1.81 3.32
CA VAL A 165 7.15 -1.06 4.53
C VAL A 165 8.51 -0.41 4.37
N ALA A 166 9.42 -0.98 3.57
CA ALA A 166 10.69 -0.35 3.23
C ALA A 166 10.48 0.99 2.52
N LEU A 167 9.50 1.09 1.64
CA LEU A 167 9.13 2.33 0.98
C LEU A 167 8.34 3.25 1.92
N ALA A 168 7.40 2.75 2.69
CA ALA A 168 6.54 3.54 3.56
C ALA A 168 7.30 4.16 4.75
N THR A 169 8.14 3.39 5.46
CA THR A 169 8.80 3.84 6.70
C THR A 169 9.95 4.83 6.50
N GLY A 170 10.50 4.88 5.29
CA GLY A 170 11.63 5.75 4.96
C GLY A 170 11.25 7.07 4.30
N ARG A 171 9.97 7.46 4.26
CA ARG A 171 9.52 8.67 3.56
C ARG A 171 8.57 9.50 4.39
N GLY A 172 8.62 10.82 4.17
CA GLY A 172 7.67 11.75 4.77
C GLY A 172 6.24 11.35 4.36
N GLY A 173 5.36 11.20 5.33
CA GLY A 173 3.98 10.82 5.10
C GLY A 173 3.75 9.43 4.50
N GLY A 174 4.74 8.55 4.49
CA GLY A 174 4.66 7.23 3.85
C GLY A 174 4.96 7.23 2.34
N GLY A 175 5.21 8.39 1.76
CA GLY A 175 5.38 8.60 0.32
C GLY A 175 4.04 8.80 -0.41
N PRO A 176 4.06 8.97 -1.75
CA PRO A 176 2.87 9.16 -2.58
C PRO A 176 2.15 7.82 -2.80
N ALA A 177 1.50 7.31 -1.79
CA ALA A 177 0.83 6.03 -1.78
C ALA A 177 -0.38 6.08 -0.86
N TYR A 178 -1.31 5.17 -1.01
CA TYR A 178 -2.47 5.08 -0.11
C TYR A 178 -2.07 5.30 1.35
N PRO A 179 -2.74 6.13 2.11
CA PRO A 179 -3.94 6.91 1.75
C PRO A 179 -3.67 8.37 1.32
N LEU A 180 -2.44 8.73 0.99
CA LEU A 180 -2.04 10.09 0.62
C LEU A 180 -1.32 10.10 -0.73
N ALA A 181 -1.99 10.57 -1.78
CA ALA A 181 -1.34 10.91 -3.05
C ALA A 181 -0.61 12.27 -2.96
N ALA A 182 0.30 12.52 -3.89
CA ALA A 182 1.10 13.73 -3.94
C ALA A 182 1.06 14.41 -5.30
N PRO A 183 1.22 15.75 -5.36
CA PRO A 183 1.51 16.43 -6.63
C PRO A 183 2.71 15.81 -7.33
N GLY A 184 2.57 15.52 -8.61
CA GLY A 184 3.62 14.84 -9.37
C GLY A 184 3.39 14.79 -10.86
N ILE A 185 4.38 14.23 -11.54
CA ILE A 185 4.37 13.95 -12.98
C ILE A 185 4.89 12.52 -13.16
N ARG A 186 4.20 11.74 -13.98
CA ARG A 186 4.64 10.41 -14.39
C ARG A 186 4.77 10.35 -15.91
N LEU A 187 5.91 9.86 -16.38
CA LEU A 187 6.19 9.53 -17.77
C LEU A 187 6.26 8.00 -17.91
N ALA A 188 5.49 7.44 -18.84
CA ALA A 188 5.64 6.08 -19.32
C ALA A 188 6.19 6.12 -20.74
N LEU A 189 7.17 5.28 -21.05
CA LEU A 189 7.78 5.12 -22.37
C LEU A 189 7.61 3.66 -22.80
N GLY A 190 7.22 3.42 -24.04
CA GLY A 190 6.85 2.09 -24.51
C GLY A 190 5.56 1.61 -23.86
N ASP A 191 5.48 0.32 -23.58
CA ASP A 191 4.32 -0.33 -22.95
C ASP A 191 4.74 -1.07 -21.67
N PRO A 192 4.90 -0.35 -20.55
CA PRO A 192 5.26 -0.99 -19.28
C PRO A 192 4.10 -1.77 -18.64
N GLN A 193 2.87 -1.65 -19.16
CA GLN A 193 1.72 -2.39 -18.65
C GLN A 193 1.70 -3.81 -19.20
N ASP A 194 1.68 -3.95 -20.51
CA ASP A 194 1.51 -5.25 -21.19
C ASP A 194 2.74 -5.71 -21.96
N GLY A 195 3.77 -4.90 -22.05
CA GLY A 195 4.97 -5.18 -22.82
C GLY A 195 6.28 -4.83 -22.11
N THR A 196 7.12 -4.09 -22.81
CA THR A 196 8.38 -3.56 -22.31
C THR A 196 8.35 -2.05 -22.30
N GLY A 197 8.77 -1.46 -21.20
CA GLY A 197 8.77 0.00 -21.08
C GLY A 197 9.52 0.51 -19.84
N LEU A 198 9.47 1.83 -19.70
CA LEU A 198 10.07 2.56 -18.58
C LEU A 198 9.01 3.46 -17.95
N ARG A 199 8.92 3.45 -16.63
CA ARG A 199 8.17 4.44 -15.84
C ARG A 199 9.13 5.36 -15.11
N LEU A 200 8.87 6.66 -15.20
CA LEU A 200 9.58 7.69 -14.44
C LEU A 200 8.53 8.52 -13.70
N GLY A 201 8.67 8.64 -12.39
CA GLY A 201 7.79 9.45 -11.55
C GLY A 201 8.58 10.51 -10.80
N LEU A 202 8.08 11.74 -10.82
CA LEU A 202 8.55 12.84 -9.98
C LEU A 202 7.39 13.28 -9.11
N PHE A 203 7.56 13.19 -7.79
CA PHE A 203 6.51 13.50 -6.82
C PHE A 203 7.02 14.49 -5.77
N SER A 204 6.11 15.21 -5.15
CA SER A 204 6.42 15.92 -3.90
C SER A 204 6.91 14.94 -2.84
N GLY A 205 7.94 15.35 -2.10
CA GLY A 205 8.60 14.50 -1.13
C GLY A 205 7.80 14.17 0.13
N ASN A 206 6.76 14.96 0.44
CA ASN A 206 5.91 14.73 1.60
C ASN A 206 4.44 15.07 1.32
N PRO A 207 3.59 14.07 1.01
CA PRO A 207 2.17 14.28 0.74
C PRO A 207 1.38 14.77 1.95
N GLY A 208 1.86 14.52 3.17
CA GLY A 208 1.26 15.05 4.40
C GLY A 208 1.49 16.54 4.62
N GLY A 209 2.43 17.16 3.88
CA GLY A 209 2.78 18.57 4.04
C GLY A 209 3.77 18.81 5.18
N ARG A 210 3.90 20.07 5.59
CA ARG A 210 4.72 20.45 6.75
C ARG A 210 3.91 20.27 8.02
N TYR A 211 4.42 19.50 8.97
CA TYR A 211 3.80 19.25 10.26
C TYR A 211 4.87 19.13 11.35
N GLY A 212 4.47 19.33 12.60
CA GLY A 212 5.37 19.18 13.74
C GLY A 212 5.61 17.71 14.09
N ASP A 213 6.67 17.47 14.86
CA ASP A 213 7.04 16.14 15.32
C ASP A 213 5.91 15.44 16.08
N GLY A 214 5.77 14.14 15.89
CA GLY A 214 4.80 13.30 16.60
C GLY A 214 3.36 13.42 16.11
N THR A 215 3.08 14.14 15.02
CA THR A 215 1.74 14.26 14.44
C THR A 215 1.58 13.31 13.25
N ASP A 216 0.41 12.67 13.12
CA ASP A 216 0.10 11.80 11.98
C ASP A 216 -0.03 12.64 10.70
N PRO A 217 0.77 12.35 9.65
CA PRO A 217 0.68 13.02 8.35
C PRO A 217 -0.72 13.06 7.76
N GLN A 218 -1.51 12.03 7.99
CA GLN A 218 -2.89 11.95 7.52
C GLN A 218 -3.81 12.98 8.18
N GLN A 219 -3.49 13.47 9.39
CA GLN A 219 -4.28 14.51 10.03
C GLN A 219 -4.00 15.88 9.42
N HIS A 220 -2.78 16.12 8.90
CA HIS A 220 -2.41 17.38 8.26
C HIS A 220 -2.99 17.53 6.86
N ASN A 221 -2.95 16.46 6.06
CA ASN A 221 -3.63 16.41 4.77
C ASN A 221 -4.89 15.54 4.86
N ARG A 222 -5.74 15.84 5.84
CA ARG A 222 -6.88 15.00 6.19
C ARG A 222 -7.84 14.78 5.03
N TYR A 223 -8.04 15.83 4.23
CA TYR A 223 -9.01 15.81 3.12
C TYR A 223 -8.37 15.61 1.74
N GLY A 224 -7.04 15.43 1.68
CA GLY A 224 -6.33 15.20 0.42
C GLY A 224 -6.20 16.43 -0.48
N ILE A 225 -6.54 17.62 0.00
CA ILE A 225 -6.59 18.87 -0.78
C ILE A 225 -5.47 19.87 -0.45
N THR A 226 -4.46 19.43 0.29
CA THR A 226 -3.33 20.32 0.63
C THR A 226 -2.41 20.55 -0.56
N PHE A 227 -2.36 19.62 -1.54
CA PHE A 227 -1.47 19.66 -2.71
C PHE A 227 -0.03 20.05 -2.33
N SER A 228 0.48 19.39 -1.30
CA SER A 228 1.76 19.75 -0.68
C SER A 228 2.91 19.59 -1.65
N THR A 229 3.78 20.61 -1.75
CA THR A 229 5.09 20.57 -2.42
C THR A 229 6.25 20.54 -1.41
N ALA A 230 5.96 20.21 -0.14
CA ALA A 230 6.95 20.17 0.93
C ALA A 230 7.78 18.90 0.93
N GLY A 231 8.89 18.92 1.69
CA GLY A 231 9.72 17.74 1.94
C GLY A 231 10.68 17.38 0.82
N GLY A 232 10.91 18.26 -0.14
CA GLY A 232 11.77 18.02 -1.30
C GLY A 232 11.02 17.27 -2.41
N ALA A 233 11.74 16.50 -3.21
CA ALA A 233 11.22 15.74 -4.34
C ALA A 233 11.60 14.24 -4.21
N LEU A 234 10.66 13.37 -4.55
CA LEU A 234 10.87 11.94 -4.73
C LEU A 234 10.86 11.62 -6.23
N VAL A 235 11.92 11.01 -6.71
CA VAL A 235 12.02 10.43 -8.05
C VAL A 235 11.92 8.92 -7.93
N LEU A 236 11.06 8.30 -8.73
CA LEU A 236 10.97 6.86 -8.93
C LEU A 236 11.29 6.54 -10.39
N ALA A 237 12.02 5.47 -10.62
CA ALA A 237 12.28 4.93 -11.96
C ALA A 237 12.09 3.41 -11.94
N GLU A 238 11.40 2.87 -12.94
CA GLU A 238 11.15 1.43 -13.06
C GLU A 238 11.18 1.02 -14.53
N ALA A 239 12.09 0.12 -14.87
CA ALA A 239 12.11 -0.57 -16.15
C ALA A 239 11.34 -1.88 -16.01
N VAL A 240 10.44 -2.13 -16.96
CA VAL A 240 9.59 -3.32 -17.02
C VAL A 240 9.85 -4.08 -18.29
N THR A 241 9.96 -5.39 -18.21
CA THR A 241 9.96 -6.29 -19.38
C THR A 241 9.23 -7.59 -19.05
N GLY A 242 8.76 -8.31 -20.06
CA GLY A 242 8.07 -9.58 -19.87
C GLY A 242 7.36 -10.03 -21.13
N ALA A 243 6.75 -11.20 -21.09
CA ALA A 243 5.89 -11.64 -22.16
C ALA A 243 4.58 -10.84 -22.15
N ALA A 244 4.05 -10.52 -23.32
CA ALA A 244 2.71 -9.96 -23.45
C ALA A 244 1.66 -10.98 -22.94
N PRO A 245 0.53 -10.52 -22.42
CA PRO A 245 -0.58 -11.41 -22.07
C PRO A 245 -1.07 -12.14 -23.34
N PRO A 246 -1.47 -13.42 -23.25
CA PRO A 246 -1.97 -14.19 -24.39
C PRO A 246 -3.25 -13.59 -24.98
N GLU A 247 -4.06 -12.95 -24.15
CA GLU A 247 -5.31 -12.31 -24.49
C GLU A 247 -5.37 -10.92 -23.87
N PRO A 248 -6.06 -9.94 -24.49
CA PRO A 248 -6.26 -8.62 -23.89
C PRO A 248 -6.90 -8.73 -22.49
N GLY A 249 -6.33 -8.04 -21.52
CA GLY A 249 -6.77 -8.10 -20.11
C GLY A 249 -6.35 -9.37 -19.36
N GLY A 250 -5.66 -10.30 -20.00
CA GLY A 250 -5.16 -11.52 -19.37
C GLY A 250 -3.89 -11.28 -18.56
N HIS A 251 -3.49 -12.32 -17.80
CA HIS A 251 -2.26 -12.25 -17.01
C HIS A 251 -1.03 -12.58 -17.86
N ARG A 252 0.05 -11.79 -17.68
CA ARG A 252 1.34 -11.99 -18.36
C ARG A 252 2.01 -13.28 -17.88
N PRO A 253 2.56 -14.11 -18.78
CA PRO A 253 3.26 -15.35 -18.41
C PRO A 253 4.43 -15.12 -17.45
N TRP A 254 5.18 -14.03 -17.66
CA TRP A 254 6.23 -13.60 -16.75
C TRP A 254 6.48 -12.08 -16.89
N VAL A 255 6.91 -11.46 -15.80
CA VAL A 255 7.26 -10.04 -15.72
C VAL A 255 8.52 -9.89 -14.88
N LEU A 256 9.43 -9.04 -15.32
CA LEU A 256 10.57 -8.58 -14.54
C LEU A 256 10.54 -7.05 -14.48
N LYS A 257 10.66 -6.50 -13.28
CA LYS A 257 10.75 -5.06 -13.02
C LYS A 257 12.02 -4.79 -12.23
N LEU A 258 12.79 -3.79 -12.67
CA LEU A 258 13.94 -3.29 -11.95
C LEU A 258 13.78 -1.79 -11.77
N GLY A 259 13.87 -1.33 -10.55
CA GLY A 259 13.64 0.07 -10.25
C GLY A 259 14.50 0.61 -9.11
N GLY A 260 14.37 1.89 -8.93
CA GLY A 260 15.02 2.60 -7.86
C GLY A 260 14.35 3.93 -7.58
N TRP A 261 14.78 4.55 -6.51
CA TRP A 261 14.25 5.82 -6.10
C TRP A 261 15.33 6.71 -5.48
N PHE A 262 15.11 8.01 -5.57
CA PHE A 262 15.92 9.04 -4.95
C PHE A 262 15.02 10.12 -4.36
N HIS A 263 15.34 10.55 -3.13
CA HIS A 263 14.57 11.57 -2.42
C HIS A 263 15.56 12.61 -1.85
N ASN A 264 15.39 13.89 -2.20
CA ASN A 264 16.26 14.97 -1.76
C ASN A 264 15.74 15.74 -0.53
N GLY A 265 14.82 15.16 0.22
CA GLY A 265 14.40 15.66 1.53
C GLY A 265 15.41 15.37 2.63
N GLY A 266 15.18 15.91 3.83
CA GLY A 266 16.01 15.62 4.99
C GLY A 266 15.60 14.31 5.67
N PHE A 267 16.60 13.56 6.13
CA PHE A 267 16.44 12.28 6.82
C PHE A 267 17.30 12.26 8.07
N ASP A 268 16.69 11.94 9.20
CA ASP A 268 17.41 11.93 10.47
C ASP A 268 18.07 10.57 10.72
N SER A 269 19.26 10.59 11.30
CA SER A 269 19.91 9.39 11.79
C SER A 269 19.11 8.81 12.95
N PRO A 270 18.75 7.51 12.91
CA PRO A 270 18.09 6.88 14.05
C PRO A 270 19.06 6.56 15.22
N ARG A 271 20.36 6.91 15.13
CA ARG A 271 21.37 6.55 16.11
C ARG A 271 22.24 7.71 16.59
N TYR A 272 22.71 8.54 15.65
CA TYR A 272 23.74 9.53 15.95
C TYR A 272 23.19 10.94 15.95
N ASP A 273 23.66 11.75 16.89
CA ASP A 273 23.46 13.18 16.88
C ASP A 273 24.34 13.90 15.84
N GLU A 274 24.18 15.19 15.67
CA GLU A 274 24.95 16.01 14.72
C GLU A 274 26.46 16.02 15.02
N ASN A 275 26.88 15.78 16.28
CA ASN A 275 28.25 15.72 16.73
C ASN A 275 28.85 14.30 16.61
N GLY A 276 28.04 13.28 16.28
CA GLY A 276 28.48 11.90 16.12
C GLY A 276 28.41 11.05 17.38
N LEU A 277 27.85 11.58 18.47
CA LEU A 277 27.52 10.80 19.65
C LEU A 277 26.25 9.98 19.42
N SER A 278 26.11 8.87 20.13
CA SER A 278 24.83 8.16 20.13
C SER A 278 23.74 9.02 20.75
N LEU A 279 22.55 9.02 20.16
CA LEU A 279 21.37 9.68 20.76
C LEU A 279 20.98 9.07 22.11
N ALA A 280 21.48 7.87 22.43
CA ALA A 280 21.33 7.22 23.75
C ALA A 280 22.35 7.74 24.77
N ASP A 281 23.43 8.39 24.35
CA ASP A 281 24.47 8.94 25.24
C ASP A 281 23.92 10.14 26.01
N PRO A 282 24.01 10.17 27.35
CA PRO A 282 23.64 11.35 28.15
C PRO A 282 24.39 12.63 27.78
N ALA A 283 25.55 12.52 27.12
CA ALA A 283 26.33 13.67 26.62
C ALA A 283 25.87 14.16 25.23
N SER A 284 24.97 13.45 24.58
CA SER A 284 24.38 13.86 23.30
C SER A 284 23.53 15.12 23.47
N ASN A 285 23.56 16.00 22.45
CA ASN A 285 22.66 17.17 22.43
C ASN A 285 21.22 16.83 22.02
N GLY A 286 20.93 15.54 21.69
CA GLY A 286 19.62 15.06 21.32
C GLY A 286 19.15 15.48 19.91
N VAL A 287 19.97 16.23 19.14
CA VAL A 287 19.64 16.66 17.77
C VAL A 287 20.17 15.61 16.78
N PRO A 288 19.31 14.85 16.09
CA PRO A 288 19.75 13.82 15.16
C PRO A 288 20.61 14.40 14.03
N ARG A 289 21.66 13.67 13.65
CA ARG A 289 22.40 13.93 12.41
C ARG A 289 21.46 13.87 11.23
N ARG A 290 21.48 14.92 10.40
CA ARG A 290 20.65 15.03 9.22
C ARG A 290 21.41 14.63 7.96
N TYR A 291 20.76 13.87 7.12
CA TYR A 291 21.18 13.54 5.75
C TYR A 291 20.30 14.28 4.76
N ASP A 292 20.90 14.84 3.70
CA ASP A 292 20.17 15.66 2.71
C ASP A 292 19.44 14.83 1.64
N ASN A 293 19.59 13.52 1.66
CA ASN A 293 18.96 12.62 0.72
C ASN A 293 18.79 11.21 1.28
N SER A 294 17.90 10.45 0.64
CA SER A 294 17.84 8.99 0.76
C SER A 294 17.58 8.38 -0.63
N TYR A 295 17.90 7.11 -0.80
CA TYR A 295 17.77 6.41 -2.07
C TYR A 295 17.62 4.92 -1.84
N GLY A 296 17.28 4.19 -2.89
CA GLY A 296 17.18 2.74 -2.83
C GLY A 296 16.94 2.13 -4.19
N ALA A 297 16.98 0.82 -4.20
CA ALA A 297 16.68 0.02 -5.38
C ALA A 297 15.69 -1.08 -5.04
N PHE A 298 14.95 -1.53 -6.03
CA PHE A 298 14.04 -2.66 -5.92
C PHE A 298 13.99 -3.49 -7.19
N GLY A 299 13.55 -4.73 -7.03
CA GLY A 299 13.24 -5.61 -8.14
C GLY A 299 11.97 -6.40 -7.85
N VAL A 300 11.24 -6.73 -8.90
CA VAL A 300 10.04 -7.57 -8.87
C VAL A 300 10.15 -8.60 -9.98
N ALA A 301 9.90 -9.84 -9.66
CA ALA A 301 9.78 -10.93 -10.63
C ALA A 301 8.47 -11.67 -10.40
N GLU A 302 7.74 -11.92 -11.48
CA GLU A 302 6.47 -12.62 -11.49
C GLU A 302 6.50 -13.69 -12.58
N ALA A 303 5.89 -14.85 -12.33
CA ALA A 303 5.76 -15.89 -13.33
C ALA A 303 4.52 -16.76 -13.09
N ILE A 304 3.87 -17.17 -14.17
CA ILE A 304 2.90 -18.26 -14.16
C ILE A 304 3.69 -19.57 -14.33
N LEU A 305 3.73 -20.37 -13.26
CA LEU A 305 4.47 -21.64 -13.25
C LEU A 305 3.68 -22.77 -13.89
N TRP A 306 2.36 -22.70 -13.82
CA TRP A 306 1.47 -23.72 -14.36
C TRP A 306 0.11 -23.10 -14.74
N ARG A 307 -0.46 -23.57 -15.84
CA ARG A 307 -1.80 -23.19 -16.30
C ARG A 307 -2.46 -24.39 -16.99
N GLU A 308 -3.69 -24.65 -16.62
CA GLU A 308 -4.56 -25.63 -17.26
C GLU A 308 -6.00 -25.13 -17.18
N ASP A 309 -6.64 -24.96 -18.30
CA ASP A 309 -7.95 -24.30 -18.43
C ASP A 309 -7.97 -22.94 -17.71
N ASP A 310 -8.95 -22.72 -16.85
CA ASP A 310 -9.10 -21.50 -16.05
C ASP A 310 -8.21 -21.48 -14.79
N THR A 311 -7.53 -22.58 -14.50
CA THR A 311 -6.70 -22.70 -13.28
C THR A 311 -5.25 -22.39 -13.59
N GLN A 312 -4.63 -21.52 -12.74
CA GLN A 312 -3.22 -21.19 -12.88
C GLN A 312 -2.53 -20.96 -11.53
N ILE A 313 -1.26 -21.32 -11.46
CA ILE A 313 -0.37 -21.00 -10.33
C ILE A 313 0.58 -19.90 -10.78
N ALA A 314 0.42 -18.71 -10.18
CA ALA A 314 1.32 -17.58 -10.35
C ALA A 314 2.15 -17.38 -9.10
N VAL A 315 3.40 -16.96 -9.25
CA VAL A 315 4.32 -16.65 -8.15
C VAL A 315 4.90 -15.25 -8.32
N PHE A 316 5.30 -14.65 -7.20
CA PHE A 316 6.06 -13.41 -7.22
C PHE A 316 7.17 -13.43 -6.18
N VAL A 317 8.20 -12.62 -6.46
CA VAL A 317 9.26 -12.24 -5.51
C VAL A 317 9.52 -10.76 -5.69
N ARG A 318 9.64 -10.01 -4.58
CA ARG A 318 10.05 -8.60 -4.56
C ARG A 318 11.18 -8.40 -3.58
N GLY A 319 12.14 -7.52 -3.92
CA GLY A 319 13.23 -7.15 -3.03
C GLY A 319 13.46 -5.64 -3.03
N PHE A 320 13.74 -5.07 -1.84
CA PHE A 320 13.98 -3.65 -1.63
C PHE A 320 15.23 -3.45 -0.78
N ALA A 321 16.12 -2.54 -1.17
CA ALA A 321 17.32 -2.22 -0.40
C ALA A 321 17.53 -0.71 -0.35
N GLN A 322 17.94 -0.20 0.81
CA GLN A 322 18.14 1.22 1.06
C GLN A 322 19.14 1.45 2.21
N PRO A 323 19.76 2.65 2.36
CA PRO A 323 20.73 2.95 3.39
C PRO A 323 20.20 2.70 4.79
N ALA A 324 20.98 1.94 5.59
CA ALA A 324 20.60 1.52 6.94
C ALA A 324 20.89 2.57 8.02
N ASP A 325 21.52 3.69 7.65
CA ASP A 325 21.94 4.76 8.55
C ASP A 325 20.90 5.87 8.71
N ARG A 326 19.89 5.88 7.84
CA ARG A 326 18.81 6.89 7.78
C ARG A 326 17.41 6.31 7.53
N ASN A 327 17.28 5.00 7.35
CA ASN A 327 16.01 4.34 7.17
C ASN A 327 15.79 3.27 8.26
N THR A 328 14.56 3.19 8.76
CA THR A 328 14.18 2.19 9.79
C THR A 328 14.28 0.77 9.24
N VAL A 329 13.77 0.54 8.03
CA VAL A 329 13.91 -0.73 7.31
C VAL A 329 14.99 -0.56 6.26
N ALA A 330 16.00 -1.43 6.25
CA ALA A 330 17.11 -1.36 5.29
C ALA A 330 16.99 -2.36 4.14
N LEU A 331 16.34 -3.46 4.37
CA LEU A 331 16.11 -4.53 3.40
C LEU A 331 14.72 -5.11 3.60
N GLN A 332 13.99 -5.36 2.51
CA GLN A 332 12.74 -6.11 2.54
C GLN A 332 12.74 -7.14 1.42
N LEU A 333 12.20 -8.32 1.70
CA LEU A 333 11.96 -9.39 0.75
C LEU A 333 10.51 -9.87 0.91
N ASP A 334 9.78 -9.87 -0.19
CA ASP A 334 8.43 -10.41 -0.26
C ASP A 334 8.40 -11.54 -1.27
N ALA A 335 7.64 -12.58 -0.99
CA ALA A 335 7.39 -13.68 -1.92
C ALA A 335 6.00 -14.25 -1.69
N GLY A 336 5.44 -14.85 -2.71
CA GLY A 336 4.15 -15.52 -2.57
C GLY A 336 3.71 -16.24 -3.83
N LEU A 337 2.55 -16.85 -3.71
CA LEU A 337 1.89 -17.55 -4.80
C LEU A 337 0.39 -17.26 -4.78
N ALA A 338 -0.20 -17.24 -5.97
CA ALA A 338 -1.65 -17.17 -6.17
C ALA A 338 -2.08 -18.38 -7.02
N LEU A 339 -3.02 -19.16 -6.49
CA LEU A 339 -3.75 -20.18 -7.21
C LEU A 339 -5.07 -19.56 -7.65
N ARG A 340 -5.19 -19.23 -8.92
CA ARG A 340 -6.38 -18.64 -9.54
C ARG A 340 -7.23 -19.74 -10.18
N GLY A 341 -8.55 -19.61 -10.15
CA GLY A 341 -9.49 -20.57 -10.68
C GLY A 341 -9.52 -21.93 -9.95
N PRO A 342 -9.30 -22.01 -8.61
CA PRO A 342 -9.33 -23.27 -7.90
C PRO A 342 -10.73 -23.89 -7.95
N PHE A 343 -10.79 -25.22 -7.95
CA PHE A 343 -12.04 -25.98 -7.88
C PHE A 343 -13.04 -25.70 -9.01
N GLY A 344 -12.56 -25.25 -10.19
CA GLY A 344 -13.41 -24.90 -11.33
C GLY A 344 -14.17 -23.57 -11.15
N ARG A 345 -13.71 -22.70 -10.24
CA ARG A 345 -14.27 -21.38 -9.97
C ARG A 345 -13.30 -20.30 -10.50
N ALA A 346 -13.48 -19.91 -11.77
CA ALA A 346 -12.53 -19.08 -12.52
C ALA A 346 -12.14 -17.77 -11.82
N GLU A 347 -13.07 -17.13 -11.12
CA GLU A 347 -12.83 -15.85 -10.42
C GLU A 347 -12.30 -16.00 -8.98
N ASP A 348 -12.30 -17.21 -8.43
CA ASP A 348 -11.76 -17.43 -7.08
C ASP A 348 -10.23 -17.43 -7.10
N THR A 349 -9.62 -16.97 -6.01
CA THR A 349 -8.16 -16.99 -5.86
C THR A 349 -7.75 -17.37 -4.43
N ALA A 350 -6.87 -18.37 -4.30
CA ALA A 350 -6.21 -18.65 -3.02
C ALA A 350 -4.79 -18.09 -3.06
N THR A 351 -4.40 -17.32 -2.04
CA THR A 351 -3.10 -16.64 -2.04
C THR A 351 -2.33 -16.90 -0.74
N LEU A 352 -1.03 -17.13 -0.87
CA LEU A 352 -0.06 -17.16 0.22
C LEU A 352 0.97 -16.05 -0.03
N GLY A 353 1.22 -15.21 0.98
CA GLY A 353 2.25 -14.18 0.95
C GLY A 353 3.14 -14.24 2.19
N VAL A 354 4.43 -13.99 2.00
CA VAL A 354 5.43 -13.84 3.06
C VAL A 354 6.20 -12.54 2.81
N SER A 355 6.32 -11.70 3.84
CA SER A 355 7.16 -10.50 3.82
C SER A 355 8.13 -10.53 4.99
N TRP A 356 9.39 -10.20 4.73
CA TRP A 356 10.43 -10.09 5.73
C TRP A 356 11.14 -8.75 5.59
N ALA A 357 11.06 -7.90 6.62
CA ALA A 357 11.57 -6.54 6.65
C ALA A 357 12.65 -6.39 7.73
N ARG A 358 13.90 -6.20 7.32
CA ARG A 358 15.06 -6.07 8.22
C ARG A 358 15.24 -4.65 8.70
N ILE A 359 15.32 -4.47 10.02
CA ILE A 359 15.63 -3.19 10.65
C ILE A 359 17.06 -2.76 10.34
N GLY A 360 17.23 -1.47 10.03
CA GLY A 360 18.51 -0.85 9.70
C GLY A 360 19.55 -0.98 10.83
N SER A 361 20.83 -1.03 10.44
CA SER A 361 21.92 -1.20 11.41
C SER A 361 22.04 -0.03 12.39
N ALA A 362 21.71 1.18 11.97
CA ALA A 362 21.73 2.34 12.87
C ALA A 362 20.67 2.22 13.96
N ALA A 363 19.42 1.89 13.62
CA ALA A 363 18.35 1.69 14.60
C ALA A 363 18.69 0.56 15.59
N ARG A 364 19.21 -0.57 15.08
CA ARG A 364 19.71 -1.66 15.94
C ARG A 364 20.91 -1.27 16.79
N GLY A 365 21.76 -0.36 16.28
CA GLY A 365 22.88 0.20 17.03
C GLY A 365 22.40 1.05 18.21
N TYR A 366 21.40 1.90 17.96
CA TYR A 366 20.78 2.71 19.00
C TYR A 366 20.20 1.84 20.15
N ASP A 367 19.50 0.74 19.80
CA ASP A 367 18.95 -0.18 20.80
C ASP A 367 20.07 -0.79 21.70
N ARG A 368 21.26 -1.08 21.13
CA ARG A 368 22.42 -1.56 21.92
C ARG A 368 23.03 -0.46 22.77
N ASP A 369 23.08 0.76 22.24
CA ASP A 369 23.65 1.91 22.95
C ASP A 369 22.79 2.24 24.19
N LEU A 370 21.47 2.10 24.13
CA LEU A 370 20.59 2.24 25.28
C LEU A 370 20.99 1.30 26.43
N ALA A 371 21.33 0.06 26.12
CA ALA A 371 21.82 -0.89 27.15
C ALA A 371 23.17 -0.47 27.76
N VAL A 372 24.05 0.17 26.98
CA VAL A 372 25.33 0.70 27.46
C VAL A 372 25.15 1.88 28.41
N PHE A 373 24.16 2.74 28.15
CA PHE A 373 23.88 3.94 28.93
C PHE A 373 22.85 3.75 30.05
N GLY A 374 22.42 2.51 30.32
CA GLY A 374 21.62 2.16 31.50
C GLY A 374 20.14 1.92 31.27
N ASP A 375 19.67 2.02 30.02
CA ASP A 375 18.27 1.79 29.63
C ASP A 375 18.15 0.56 28.69
N PRO A 376 18.36 -0.69 29.19
CA PRO A 376 18.39 -1.86 28.34
C PRO A 376 17.03 -2.16 27.74
N VAL A 377 16.97 -2.22 26.39
CA VAL A 377 15.81 -2.61 25.61
C VAL A 377 16.15 -3.81 24.70
N PRO A 378 15.15 -4.57 24.23
CA PRO A 378 15.38 -5.55 23.18
C PRO A 378 15.96 -4.91 21.93
N VAL A 379 16.98 -5.54 21.35
CA VAL A 379 17.58 -5.09 20.09
C VAL A 379 16.67 -5.53 18.94
N ARG A 380 16.11 -4.57 18.24
CA ARG A 380 15.26 -4.85 17.05
C ARG A 380 16.03 -5.65 16.00
N SER A 381 15.35 -6.42 15.20
CA SER A 381 15.96 -7.29 14.19
C SER A 381 15.24 -7.22 12.82
N HIS A 382 14.09 -7.82 12.73
CA HIS A 382 13.25 -7.89 11.54
C HIS A 382 11.80 -8.08 11.93
N GLU A 383 10.88 -7.67 11.07
CA GLU A 383 9.46 -8.04 11.14
C GLU A 383 9.15 -9.02 10.02
N THR A 384 8.33 -10.03 10.30
CA THR A 384 7.87 -10.99 9.30
C THR A 384 6.35 -11.08 9.31
N VAL A 385 5.74 -11.01 8.14
CA VAL A 385 4.32 -11.26 7.92
C VAL A 385 4.16 -12.51 7.08
N ILE A 386 3.24 -13.39 7.48
CA ILE A 386 2.77 -14.52 6.68
C ILE A 386 1.26 -14.37 6.58
N GLU A 387 0.73 -14.37 5.37
CA GLU A 387 -0.72 -14.29 5.14
C GLU A 387 -1.16 -15.42 4.20
N VAL A 388 -2.30 -16.03 4.55
CA VAL A 388 -3.04 -16.94 3.68
C VAL A 388 -4.46 -16.43 3.59
N ASN A 389 -5.00 -16.38 2.38
CA ASN A 389 -6.39 -16.02 2.13
C ASN A 389 -7.02 -16.83 1.01
N TYR A 390 -8.34 -16.75 0.93
CA TYR A 390 -9.14 -17.28 -0.17
C TYR A 390 -10.15 -16.23 -0.58
N ASP A 391 -10.03 -15.69 -1.77
CA ASP A 391 -10.95 -14.71 -2.36
C ASP A 391 -12.04 -15.45 -3.14
N ALA A 392 -13.24 -15.51 -2.57
CA ALA A 392 -14.37 -16.21 -3.15
C ALA A 392 -15.30 -15.22 -3.86
N ALA A 393 -15.47 -15.37 -5.17
CA ALA A 393 -16.50 -14.67 -5.92
C ALA A 393 -17.90 -15.24 -5.59
N VAL A 394 -18.59 -14.59 -4.66
CA VAL A 394 -19.95 -14.99 -4.24
C VAL A 394 -20.98 -14.57 -5.29
N VAL A 395 -20.81 -13.37 -5.84
CA VAL A 395 -21.50 -12.90 -7.03
C VAL A 395 -20.41 -12.50 -8.01
N PRO A 396 -20.28 -13.20 -9.15
CA PRO A 396 -19.28 -12.90 -10.16
C PRO A 396 -19.14 -11.41 -10.45
N GLU A 397 -17.89 -10.93 -10.52
CA GLU A 397 -17.50 -9.53 -10.78
C GLU A 397 -17.94 -8.51 -9.72
N ARG A 398 -18.93 -8.83 -8.84
CA ARG A 398 -19.59 -7.85 -7.95
C ARG A 398 -19.34 -8.04 -6.48
N LEU A 399 -19.37 -9.26 -5.95
CA LEU A 399 -19.24 -9.51 -4.50
C LEU A 399 -18.24 -10.60 -4.22
N PHE A 400 -17.18 -10.23 -3.52
CA PHE A 400 -16.14 -11.14 -3.06
C PHE A 400 -16.12 -11.21 -1.53
N LEU A 401 -15.97 -12.41 -0.99
CA LEU A 401 -15.70 -12.66 0.42
C LEU A 401 -14.33 -13.30 0.56
N ARG A 402 -13.48 -12.67 1.38
CA ARG A 402 -12.08 -13.08 1.56
C ARG A 402 -11.77 -13.35 3.02
N PRO A 403 -11.99 -14.59 3.53
CA PRO A 403 -11.40 -15.01 4.80
C PRO A 403 -9.87 -15.03 4.69
N PHE A 404 -9.20 -14.61 5.77
CA PHE A 404 -7.75 -14.60 5.84
C PHE A 404 -7.20 -14.88 7.24
N VAL A 405 -5.96 -15.35 7.26
CA VAL A 405 -5.16 -15.54 8.48
C VAL A 405 -3.82 -14.86 8.27
N GLN A 406 -3.38 -14.07 9.26
CA GLN A 406 -2.06 -13.43 9.27
C GLN A 406 -1.30 -13.79 10.54
N GLY A 407 -0.05 -14.22 10.38
CA GLY A 407 0.95 -14.26 11.45
C GLY A 407 1.87 -13.06 11.31
N LEU A 408 1.99 -12.25 12.38
CA LEU A 408 2.95 -11.15 12.46
C LEU A 408 3.98 -11.49 13.52
N PHE A 409 5.22 -11.71 13.10
CA PHE A 409 6.34 -12.10 13.95
C PHE A 409 7.29 -10.93 14.16
N ASN A 410 7.74 -10.74 15.40
CA ASN A 410 8.56 -9.62 15.85
C ASN A 410 7.95 -8.25 15.45
N PRO A 411 6.75 -7.89 15.90
CA PRO A 411 6.12 -6.61 15.57
C PRO A 411 7.08 -5.43 15.76
N ALA A 412 7.12 -4.52 14.78
CA ALA A 412 8.06 -3.39 14.69
C ALA A 412 9.54 -3.81 14.81
N GLY A 413 9.87 -5.01 14.31
CA GLY A 413 11.21 -5.57 14.38
C GLY A 413 11.57 -6.19 15.74
N GLY A 414 10.62 -6.46 16.61
CA GLY A 414 10.80 -6.85 18.01
C GLY A 414 10.99 -5.64 18.91
N ALA A 415 10.30 -4.54 18.62
CA ALA A 415 10.32 -3.31 19.43
C ALA A 415 9.94 -3.58 20.89
N PRO A 416 10.41 -2.73 21.83
CA PRO A 416 10.07 -2.83 23.25
C PRO A 416 8.56 -2.78 23.48
N ASP A 417 8.05 -3.63 24.36
CA ASP A 417 6.68 -3.56 24.88
C ASP A 417 6.65 -2.64 26.11
N GLU A 418 6.32 -1.38 25.94
CA GLU A 418 6.28 -0.37 27.00
C GLU A 418 5.32 -0.77 28.15
N ARG A 419 4.24 -1.52 27.86
CA ARG A 419 3.29 -2.01 28.86
C ARG A 419 3.90 -3.04 29.80
N ARG A 420 5.04 -3.63 29.40
CA ARG A 420 5.82 -4.62 30.17
C ARG A 420 7.16 -4.06 30.65
N GLY A 421 7.26 -2.72 30.74
CA GLY A 421 8.45 -2.04 31.23
C GLY A 421 9.57 -1.96 30.19
N ALA A 422 9.26 -2.04 28.90
CA ALA A 422 10.18 -1.90 27.78
C ALA A 422 11.36 -2.90 27.71
N THR A 423 11.47 -3.84 28.68
CA THR A 423 12.57 -4.83 28.75
C THR A 423 12.31 -6.10 27.94
N ARG A 424 11.12 -6.25 27.39
CA ARG A 424 10.72 -7.39 26.55
C ARG A 424 10.21 -6.91 25.22
N SER A 425 10.46 -7.70 24.18
CA SER A 425 9.89 -7.45 22.85
C SER A 425 8.38 -7.60 22.85
N MET A 426 7.72 -6.84 21.99
CA MET A 426 6.31 -7.02 21.68
C MET A 426 6.05 -8.45 21.18
N PRO A 427 5.06 -9.17 21.72
CA PRO A 427 4.81 -10.56 21.36
C PRO A 427 4.20 -10.67 19.95
N ASP A 428 4.54 -11.76 19.25
CA ASP A 428 3.99 -12.11 17.95
C ASP A 428 2.47 -12.13 17.95
N SER A 429 1.87 -11.65 16.85
CA SER A 429 0.41 -11.59 16.69
C SER A 429 -0.10 -12.69 15.76
N LEU A 430 -1.30 -13.20 16.06
CA LEU A 430 -2.09 -14.06 15.20
C LEU A 430 -3.43 -13.39 14.96
N LEU A 431 -3.68 -13.04 13.68
CA LEU A 431 -4.91 -12.41 13.26
C LEU A 431 -5.72 -13.38 12.39
N VAL A 432 -7.02 -13.28 12.52
CA VAL A 432 -7.98 -13.87 11.60
C VAL A 432 -8.94 -12.77 11.17
N GLY A 433 -9.39 -12.80 9.93
CA GLY A 433 -10.30 -11.77 9.44
C GLY A 433 -11.16 -12.25 8.29
N LEU A 434 -12.14 -11.42 7.99
CA LEU A 434 -12.98 -11.53 6.83
C LEU A 434 -13.04 -10.16 6.15
N ARG A 435 -12.72 -10.13 4.87
CA ARG A 435 -12.94 -8.99 3.99
C ARG A 435 -14.16 -9.25 3.11
N ALA A 436 -15.00 -8.24 2.95
CA ALA A 436 -16.02 -8.20 1.92
C ALA A 436 -15.69 -7.06 0.94
N VAL A 437 -15.72 -7.35 -0.35
CA VAL A 437 -15.51 -6.36 -1.44
C VAL A 437 -16.73 -6.38 -2.33
N THR A 438 -17.30 -5.21 -2.58
CA THR A 438 -18.44 -5.04 -3.50
C THR A 438 -18.11 -3.98 -4.53
N ARG A 439 -18.34 -4.28 -5.81
CA ARG A 439 -18.09 -3.40 -6.95
C ARG A 439 -19.39 -3.00 -7.63
N PHE A 440 -19.44 -1.73 -8.05
CA PHE A 440 -20.59 -1.10 -8.69
C PHE A 440 -20.17 -0.34 -9.94
#